data_9757a2e98e66e16ff44bc62119b770fd
#
_entry.id   9757a2e98e66e16ff44bc62119b770fd
#
_cell.length_a   1.000
_cell.length_b   1.000
_cell.length_c   1.000
_cell.angle_alpha   90.00
_cell.angle_beta   90.00
_cell.angle_gamma   90.00
#
_symmetry.space_group_name_H-M   'P 1'
#
loop_
_entity.id
_entity.type
_entity.pdbx_description
1 polymer ?
#
loop_
_entity_poly.entity_id
_entity_poly.type
_entity_poly.pdbx_seq_one_letter_code
_entity_poly.pdbx_strand_id
1 'polypeptide(L)'
;MLQKEKFNGRVLIFPLLEIEFQNISVNLERADILVFTSVYAVEKLNIELKNSETPIFAVGQRCDEFLREIGAKETFIFSNVKQLLDSLKNYCTNKRPTIFYLRGDEISFDLKADLSKHNFNCEEYVVYKQKRPIQ
;
A
#
# COMPACT_ATOMS: atom_id res chain seq x y z
N MET A 1 5.41 -18.45 9.11
CA MET A 1 4.53 -18.04 8.01
C MET A 1 3.07 -18.08 8.46
N LEU A 2 2.31 -17.04 8.16
CA LEU A 2 0.91 -16.99 8.50
C LEU A 2 0.08 -17.80 7.51
N GLN A 3 -0.85 -18.58 8.01
CA GLN A 3 -1.78 -19.32 7.17
C GLN A 3 -2.94 -18.39 6.78
N LYS A 4 -3.35 -18.48 5.55
CA LYS A 4 -4.45 -17.69 5.00
C LYS A 4 -5.49 -18.60 4.37
N GLU A 5 -6.75 -18.27 4.63
CA GLU A 5 -7.88 -18.90 3.94
C GLU A 5 -8.77 -17.81 3.36
N LYS A 6 -9.11 -17.93 2.09
CA LYS A 6 -10.02 -16.99 1.43
C LYS A 6 -11.44 -17.49 1.57
N PHE A 7 -12.33 -16.59 1.96
CA PHE A 7 -13.71 -16.92 2.25
C PHE A 7 -14.62 -15.73 2.01
N ASN A 8 -15.45 -15.76 0.97
CA ASN A 8 -16.40 -14.69 0.61
C ASN A 8 -15.76 -13.31 0.53
N GLY A 9 -14.64 -13.19 -0.16
CA GLY A 9 -13.92 -11.92 -0.29
C GLY A 9 -13.14 -11.52 0.94
N ARG A 10 -13.06 -12.38 1.94
CA ARG A 10 -12.31 -12.16 3.16
C ARG A 10 -11.15 -13.13 3.25
N VAL A 11 -10.10 -12.72 3.94
CA VAL A 11 -8.94 -13.55 4.22
C VAL A 11 -8.78 -13.68 5.72
N LEU A 12 -8.82 -14.91 6.22
CA LEU A 12 -8.60 -15.18 7.62
C LEU A 12 -7.13 -15.49 7.85
N ILE A 13 -6.52 -14.76 8.79
CA ILE A 13 -5.11 -14.93 9.14
C ILE A 13 -5.02 -15.35 10.59
N PHE A 14 -4.42 -16.51 10.82
CA PHE A 14 -4.26 -17.00 12.16
C PHE A 14 -3.11 -16.30 12.89
N PRO A 15 -3.26 -16.10 14.23
CA PRO A 15 -4.34 -16.71 14.99
C PRO A 15 -5.68 -15.95 15.00
N LEU A 16 -5.74 -14.63 14.84
CA LEU A 16 -6.99 -13.92 15.15
C LEU A 16 -7.21 -12.66 14.32
N LEU A 17 -6.84 -12.67 13.06
CA LEU A 17 -7.04 -11.51 12.20
C LEU A 17 -7.83 -11.88 10.95
N GLU A 18 -8.88 -11.11 10.68
CA GLU A 18 -9.67 -11.23 9.46
C GLU A 18 -9.43 -10.00 8.59
N ILE A 19 -9.08 -10.24 7.33
CA ILE A 19 -8.89 -9.19 6.34
C ILE A 19 -10.06 -9.21 5.37
N GLU A 20 -10.75 -8.09 5.26
CA GLU A 20 -11.86 -7.91 4.31
C GLU A 20 -11.44 -6.94 3.23
N PHE A 21 -11.25 -7.43 2.01
CA PHE A 21 -10.91 -6.57 0.89
C PHE A 21 -12.13 -5.75 0.46
N GLN A 22 -11.90 -4.48 0.17
CA GLN A 22 -12.95 -3.57 -0.27
C GLN A 22 -13.11 -3.64 -1.78
N ASN A 23 -14.36 -3.61 -2.23
CA ASN A 23 -14.65 -3.61 -3.66
C ASN A 23 -14.62 -2.16 -4.17
N ILE A 24 -13.42 -1.63 -4.36
CA ILE A 24 -13.23 -0.29 -4.90
C ILE A 24 -12.41 -0.37 -6.18
N SER A 25 -12.63 0.59 -7.05
CA SER A 25 -11.87 0.73 -8.29
C SER A 25 -11.03 1.99 -8.19
N VAL A 26 -9.72 1.84 -8.37
CA VAL A 26 -8.77 2.95 -8.31
C VAL A 26 -7.99 2.97 -9.62
N ASN A 27 -8.00 4.12 -10.29
CA ASN A 27 -7.16 4.30 -11.49
C ASN A 27 -5.75 4.67 -11.06
N LEU A 28 -4.88 3.67 -10.97
CA LEU A 28 -3.51 3.85 -10.48
C LEU A 28 -2.69 4.77 -11.39
N GLU A 29 -3.05 4.89 -12.67
CA GLU A 29 -2.31 5.72 -13.61
C GLU A 29 -2.48 7.23 -13.36
N ARG A 30 -3.47 7.61 -12.57
CA ARG A 30 -3.61 9.01 -12.15
C ARG A 30 -2.54 9.42 -11.15
N ALA A 31 -1.88 8.49 -10.52
CA ALA A 31 -0.84 8.77 -9.53
C ALA A 31 0.53 8.87 -10.20
N ASP A 32 1.36 9.73 -9.65
CA ASP A 32 2.78 9.78 -10.01
C ASP A 32 3.58 8.73 -9.24
N ILE A 33 3.12 8.41 -8.03
CA ILE A 33 3.74 7.41 -7.16
C ILE A 33 2.66 6.69 -6.37
N LEU A 34 2.83 5.37 -6.19
CA LEU A 34 1.98 4.56 -5.33
C LEU A 34 2.74 4.22 -4.06
N VAL A 35 2.06 4.33 -2.90
CA VAL A 35 2.67 4.04 -1.60
C VAL A 35 1.89 2.94 -0.90
N PHE A 36 2.63 1.94 -0.39
CA PHE A 36 2.09 0.82 0.36
C PHE A 36 2.89 0.63 1.65
N THR A 37 2.18 0.50 2.76
CA THR A 37 2.79 0.14 4.05
C THR A 37 2.30 -1.23 4.53
N SER A 38 1.49 -1.92 3.73
CA SER A 38 0.91 -3.21 4.08
C SER A 38 0.85 -4.13 2.86
N VAL A 39 1.26 -5.38 3.06
CA VAL A 39 1.21 -6.40 2.01
C VAL A 39 -0.23 -6.70 1.58
N TYR A 40 -1.22 -6.52 2.46
CA TYR A 40 -2.62 -6.80 2.11
C TYR A 40 -3.14 -5.83 1.05
N ALA A 41 -2.71 -4.58 1.09
CA ALA A 41 -3.06 -3.63 0.03
C ALA A 41 -2.42 -4.02 -1.29
N VAL A 42 -1.17 -4.50 -1.27
CA VAL A 42 -0.50 -5.01 -2.46
C VAL A 42 -1.24 -6.22 -3.02
N GLU A 43 -1.66 -7.15 -2.14
CA GLU A 43 -2.42 -8.34 -2.56
C GLU A 43 -3.73 -7.96 -3.23
N LYS A 44 -4.44 -6.99 -2.69
CA LYS A 44 -5.72 -6.53 -3.26
C LYS A 44 -5.56 -6.02 -4.68
N LEU A 45 -4.45 -5.35 -4.97
CA LEU A 45 -4.20 -4.69 -6.24
C LEU A 45 -3.19 -5.42 -7.12
N ASN A 46 -2.97 -6.71 -6.90
CA ASN A 46 -1.90 -7.46 -7.54
C ASN A 46 -1.94 -7.41 -9.07
N ILE A 47 -3.12 -7.53 -9.67
CA ILE A 47 -3.28 -7.52 -11.13
C ILE A 47 -2.95 -6.13 -11.67
N GLU A 48 -3.49 -5.09 -11.05
CA GLU A 48 -3.27 -3.70 -11.45
C GLU A 48 -1.79 -3.34 -11.31
N LEU A 49 -1.14 -3.77 -10.22
CA LEU A 49 0.26 -3.47 -9.97
C LEU A 49 1.19 -4.18 -10.95
N LYS A 50 0.87 -5.41 -11.31
CA LYS A 50 1.65 -6.17 -12.29
C LYS A 50 1.70 -5.43 -13.63
N ASN A 51 0.61 -4.76 -14.00
CA ASN A 51 0.48 -4.11 -15.29
C ASN A 51 0.78 -2.61 -15.24
N SER A 52 1.12 -2.06 -14.08
CA SER A 52 1.34 -0.63 -13.89
C SER A 52 2.78 -0.23 -14.20
N GLU A 53 2.93 0.93 -14.82
CA GLU A 53 4.24 1.57 -15.03
C GLU A 53 4.57 2.57 -13.91
N THR A 54 3.62 2.84 -13.01
CA THR A 54 3.79 3.83 -11.94
C THR A 54 4.76 3.33 -10.89
N PRO A 55 5.74 4.14 -10.45
CA PRO A 55 6.66 3.74 -9.38
C PRO A 55 5.93 3.41 -8.09
N ILE A 56 6.39 2.37 -7.41
CA ILE A 56 5.83 1.86 -6.17
C ILE A 56 6.84 2.04 -5.05
N PHE A 57 6.44 2.77 -3.99
CA PHE A 57 7.23 2.92 -2.78
C PHE A 57 6.53 2.12 -1.68
N ALA A 58 7.23 1.15 -1.10
CA ALA A 58 6.63 0.24 -0.13
C ALA A 58 7.52 0.02 1.08
N VAL A 59 6.88 -0.33 2.20
CA VAL A 59 7.56 -0.61 3.46
C VAL A 59 7.47 -2.09 3.77
N GLY A 60 8.62 -2.69 4.09
CA GLY A 60 8.68 -4.02 4.66
C GLY A 60 9.02 -5.12 3.66
N GLN A 61 9.63 -6.17 4.22
CA GLN A 61 10.11 -7.30 3.44
C GLN A 61 8.97 -8.08 2.78
N ARG A 62 7.83 -8.18 3.44
CA ARG A 62 6.68 -8.90 2.87
C ARG A 62 6.14 -8.21 1.63
N CYS A 63 6.13 -6.88 1.61
CA CYS A 63 5.78 -6.13 0.40
C CYS A 63 6.78 -6.37 -0.71
N ASP A 64 8.08 -6.36 -0.38
CA ASP A 64 9.14 -6.62 -1.35
C ASP A 64 8.97 -7.98 -2.00
N GLU A 65 8.83 -9.02 -1.19
CA GLU A 65 8.68 -10.40 -1.66
C GLU A 65 7.47 -10.54 -2.59
N PHE A 66 6.33 -9.98 -2.18
CA PHE A 66 5.10 -10.09 -2.96
C PHE A 66 5.20 -9.30 -4.27
N LEU A 67 5.76 -8.09 -4.24
CA LEU A 67 5.93 -7.29 -5.45
C LEU A 67 6.86 -7.96 -6.46
N ARG A 68 7.93 -8.60 -5.98
CA ARG A 68 8.81 -9.40 -6.85
C ARG A 68 8.07 -10.58 -7.44
N GLU A 69 7.29 -11.27 -6.64
CA GLU A 69 6.53 -12.45 -7.06
C GLU A 69 5.56 -12.13 -8.19
N ILE A 70 4.86 -10.99 -8.11
CA ILE A 70 3.92 -10.59 -9.14
C ILE A 70 4.59 -9.92 -10.35
N GLY A 71 5.87 -9.62 -10.26
CA GLY A 71 6.61 -9.01 -11.37
C GLY A 71 6.37 -7.52 -11.53
N ALA A 72 6.15 -6.79 -10.43
CA ALA A 72 6.00 -5.34 -10.47
C ALA A 72 7.27 -4.68 -11.05
N LYS A 73 7.10 -3.63 -11.86
CA LYS A 73 8.16 -3.12 -12.71
C LYS A 73 9.14 -2.18 -12.00
N GLU A 74 8.66 -1.19 -11.28
CA GLU A 74 9.52 -0.20 -10.64
C GLU A 74 9.15 -0.08 -9.17
N THR A 75 9.99 -0.65 -8.31
CA THR A 75 9.71 -0.74 -6.88
C THR A 75 10.88 -0.23 -6.05
N PHE A 76 10.55 0.49 -4.98
CA PHE A 76 11.50 1.01 -3.99
C PHE A 76 11.04 0.55 -2.62
N ILE A 77 11.88 -0.20 -1.91
CA ILE A 77 11.49 -0.84 -0.64
C ILE A 77 12.28 -0.22 0.51
N PHE A 78 11.58 0.07 1.60
CA PHE A 78 12.13 0.73 2.77
C PHE A 78 11.84 -0.09 4.03
N SER A 79 12.70 0.05 5.03
CA SER A 79 12.54 -0.67 6.29
C SER A 79 11.45 -0.08 7.18
N ASN A 80 11.16 1.21 7.03
CA ASN A 80 10.13 1.90 7.81
C ASN A 80 9.58 3.11 7.07
N VAL A 81 8.51 3.68 7.61
CA VAL A 81 7.81 4.81 7.01
C VAL A 81 8.70 6.05 6.92
N LYS A 82 9.55 6.29 7.93
CA LYS A 82 10.42 7.45 7.92
C LYS A 82 11.39 7.43 6.73
N GLN A 83 11.99 6.28 6.47
CA GLN A 83 12.90 6.14 5.32
C GLN A 83 12.16 6.34 4.00
N LEU A 84 10.93 5.81 3.91
CA LEU A 84 10.10 6.01 2.73
C LEU A 84 9.82 7.49 2.50
N LEU A 85 9.42 8.21 3.54
CA LEU A 85 9.13 9.64 3.44
C LEU A 85 10.35 10.45 3.03
N ASP A 86 11.51 10.17 3.61
CA ASP A 86 12.75 10.86 3.26
C ASP A 86 13.11 10.63 1.79
N SER A 87 12.92 9.41 1.31
CA SER A 87 13.17 9.09 -0.09
C SER A 87 12.19 9.77 -1.04
N LEU A 88 10.91 9.86 -0.66
CA LEU A 88 9.93 10.57 -1.47
C LEU A 88 10.30 12.03 -1.63
N LYS A 89 10.73 12.68 -0.54
CA LYS A 89 11.11 14.09 -0.55
C LYS A 89 12.29 14.36 -1.47
N ASN A 90 13.21 13.39 -1.59
CA ASN A 90 14.35 13.50 -2.48
C ASN A 90 14.04 13.09 -3.93
N TYR A 91 13.12 12.16 -4.11
CA TYR A 91 12.74 11.65 -5.42
C TYR A 91 11.95 12.69 -6.23
N CYS A 92 11.13 13.47 -5.55
CA CYS A 92 10.23 14.45 -6.17
C CYS A 92 10.67 15.85 -5.77
N THR A 93 11.58 16.48 -6.54
CA THR A 93 12.15 17.78 -6.16
C THR A 93 11.47 18.99 -6.79
N ASN A 94 10.86 18.84 -7.98
CA ASN A 94 10.48 19.99 -8.78
C ASN A 94 9.00 20.18 -9.04
N LYS A 95 8.14 19.29 -8.55
CA LYS A 95 6.71 19.33 -8.84
C LYS A 95 5.93 18.94 -7.59
N ARG A 96 4.66 19.25 -7.59
CA ARG A 96 3.73 18.76 -6.58
C ARG A 96 3.17 17.42 -7.07
N PRO A 97 3.84 16.30 -6.81
CA PRO A 97 3.40 15.01 -7.33
C PRO A 97 2.13 14.52 -6.64
N THR A 98 1.35 13.77 -7.38
CA THR A 98 0.18 13.08 -6.84
C THR A 98 0.61 11.70 -6.35
N ILE A 99 0.39 11.45 -5.06
CA ILE A 99 0.73 10.20 -4.40
C ILE A 99 -0.56 9.52 -3.99
N PHE A 100 -0.73 8.26 -4.41
CA PHE A 100 -1.82 7.42 -3.93
C PHE A 100 -1.30 6.54 -2.82
N TYR A 101 -1.89 6.68 -1.64
CA TYR A 101 -1.61 5.82 -0.49
C TYR A 101 -2.72 4.79 -0.38
N LEU A 102 -2.40 3.55 -0.76
CA LEU A 102 -3.33 2.42 -0.76
C LEU A 102 -3.13 1.65 0.55
N ARG A 103 -4.13 1.68 1.43
CA ARG A 103 -3.95 1.23 2.81
C ARG A 103 -5.15 0.49 3.38
N GLY A 104 -4.95 -0.09 4.55
CA GLY A 104 -6.05 -0.59 5.36
C GLY A 104 -6.74 0.53 6.13
N ASP A 105 -7.85 0.20 6.77
CA ASP A 105 -8.61 1.15 7.57
C ASP A 105 -7.88 1.57 8.85
N GLU A 106 -7.02 0.72 9.41
CA GLU A 106 -6.23 1.04 10.59
C GLU A 106 -4.83 1.47 10.17
N ILE A 107 -4.40 2.63 10.65
CA ILE A 107 -3.05 3.15 10.40
C ILE A 107 -2.44 3.62 11.72
N SER A 108 -1.12 3.47 11.83
CA SER A 108 -0.37 3.94 12.99
C SER A 108 0.30 5.29 12.76
N PHE A 109 0.29 5.78 11.53
CA PHE A 109 0.94 7.02 11.14
C PHE A 109 0.12 7.75 10.08
N ASP A 110 -0.07 9.06 10.26
CA ASP A 110 -0.82 9.89 9.30
C ASP A 110 0.11 10.36 8.18
N LEU A 111 0.32 9.49 7.21
CA LEU A 111 1.18 9.74 6.07
C LEU A 111 0.69 10.91 5.22
N LYS A 112 -0.62 10.99 5.02
CA LYS A 112 -1.21 12.06 4.21
C LYS A 112 -0.93 13.43 4.81
N ALA A 113 -1.06 13.58 6.13
CA ALA A 113 -0.80 14.85 6.80
C ALA A 113 0.67 15.26 6.62
N ASP A 114 1.60 14.32 6.80
CA ASP A 114 3.03 14.62 6.63
C ASP A 114 3.36 15.02 5.20
N LEU A 115 2.87 14.27 4.22
CA LEU A 115 3.11 14.57 2.81
C LEU A 115 2.50 15.91 2.40
N SER A 116 1.32 16.23 2.90
CA SER A 116 0.67 17.51 2.60
C SER A 116 1.50 18.69 3.07
N LYS A 117 2.20 18.57 4.21
CA LYS A 117 3.10 19.61 4.71
C LYS A 117 4.31 19.84 3.82
N HIS A 118 4.68 18.86 3.02
CA HIS A 118 5.85 18.91 2.13
C HIS A 118 5.48 19.10 0.66
N ASN A 119 4.30 19.66 0.42
CA ASN A 119 3.82 20.02 -0.91
C ASN A 119 3.56 18.85 -1.84
N PHE A 120 3.18 17.69 -1.29
CA PHE A 120 2.68 16.56 -2.06
C PHE A 120 1.15 16.57 -2.09
N ASN A 121 0.59 16.12 -3.20
CA ASN A 121 -0.86 15.91 -3.29
C ASN A 121 -1.14 14.44 -2.98
N CYS A 122 -1.52 14.13 -1.75
CA CYS A 122 -1.74 12.76 -1.32
C CYS A 122 -3.24 12.42 -1.28
N GLU A 123 -3.61 11.38 -2.03
CA GLU A 123 -4.95 10.79 -1.99
C GLU A 123 -4.85 9.43 -1.31
N GLU A 124 -5.74 9.17 -0.34
CA GLU A 124 -5.78 7.91 0.39
C GLU A 124 -6.94 7.05 -0.09
N TYR A 125 -6.69 5.74 -0.21
CA TYR A 125 -7.72 4.76 -0.56
C TYR A 125 -7.65 3.60 0.41
N VAL A 126 -8.75 3.36 1.12
CA VAL A 126 -8.87 2.20 2.01
C VAL A 126 -9.28 1.01 1.17
N VAL A 127 -8.37 0.08 0.96
CA VAL A 127 -8.57 -1.06 0.07
C VAL A 127 -8.86 -2.35 0.83
N TYR A 128 -8.69 -2.35 2.15
CA TYR A 128 -9.11 -3.47 3.00
C TYR A 128 -9.42 -2.98 4.41
N LYS A 129 -10.15 -3.80 5.15
CA LYS A 129 -10.42 -3.57 6.57
C LYS A 129 -9.93 -4.75 7.39
N GLN A 130 -9.40 -4.44 8.56
CA GLN A 130 -9.01 -5.45 9.53
C GLN A 130 -10.12 -5.61 10.56
N LYS A 131 -10.50 -6.85 10.81
CA LYS A 131 -11.49 -7.19 11.84
C LYS A 131 -10.91 -8.27 12.71
N ARG A 132 -11.09 -8.12 14.03
CA ARG A 132 -10.74 -9.17 14.96
C ARG A 132 -11.98 -10.02 15.20
N PRO A 133 -11.85 -11.36 15.18
CA PRO A 133 -13.00 -12.20 15.47
C PRO A 133 -13.59 -11.87 16.83
N ILE A 134 -14.89 -12.00 16.95
CA ILE A 134 -15.59 -11.84 18.23
C ILE A 134 -15.12 -12.94 19.17
N GLN A 135 -14.71 -12.54 20.36
CA GLN A 135 -14.26 -13.47 21.39
C GLN A 135 -15.38 -13.86 22.32
#